data_c94e734241ccccb8a0429acc95a17e3d
#
_entry.id   c94e734241ccccb8a0429acc95a17e3d
#
_cell.length_a   1.000
_cell.length_b   1.000
_cell.length_c   1.000
_cell.angle_alpha   90.00
_cell.angle_beta   90.00
_cell.angle_gamma   90.00
#
_symmetry.space_group_name_H-M   'P 1'
#
loop_
_entity.id
_entity.type
_entity.pdbx_description
1 polymer ?
#
loop_
_entity_poly.entity_id
_entity_poly.type
_entity_poly.pdbx_seq_one_letter_code
_entity_poly.pdbx_strand_id
1 'polypeptide(L)' 'RSVARDPALQSLFTELSDTRFALAQAYMRFDNTVEPDLVDACIYEINAISSRYNYILRAIKARGGVAAAKLYTEGAVTWV' A
#
# COMPACT_ATOMS: atom_id res chain seq x y z
N ARG A 1 6.82 17.87 18.04
CA ARG A 1 5.47 17.38 17.72
C ARG A 1 5.52 16.01 17.11
N SER A 2 4.80 15.10 17.67
CA SER A 2 4.83 13.71 17.27
C SER A 2 3.83 13.43 16.14
N VAL A 3 4.26 12.68 15.15
CA VAL A 3 3.41 12.19 14.10
C VAL A 3 2.25 11.38 14.68
N ALA A 4 2.51 10.66 15.77
CA ALA A 4 1.51 9.81 16.40
C ALA A 4 0.34 10.59 17.00
N ARG A 5 0.49 11.91 17.14
CA ARG A 5 -0.57 12.73 17.72
C ARG A 5 -1.53 13.30 16.67
N ASP A 6 -1.24 13.10 15.42
CA ASP A 6 -2.11 13.57 14.34
C ASP A 6 -3.08 12.45 13.98
N PRO A 7 -4.37 12.56 14.34
CA PRO A 7 -5.32 11.47 14.06
C PRO A 7 -5.48 11.19 12.57
N ALA A 8 -5.43 12.23 11.75
CA ALA A 8 -5.55 12.04 10.30
C ALA A 8 -4.35 11.27 9.78
N LEU A 9 -3.17 11.57 10.29
CA LEU A 9 -1.96 10.88 9.88
C LEU A 9 -1.98 9.44 10.35
N GLN A 10 -2.47 9.19 11.56
CA GLN A 10 -2.59 7.82 12.06
C GLN A 10 -3.55 7.00 11.21
N SER A 11 -4.67 7.61 10.80
CA SER A 11 -5.61 6.94 9.91
C SER A 11 -4.96 6.57 8.59
N LEU A 12 -4.14 7.46 8.05
CA LEU A 12 -3.45 7.19 6.80
C LEU A 12 -2.46 6.04 6.96
N PHE A 13 -1.75 5.97 8.07
CA PHE A 13 -0.83 4.86 8.31
C PHE A 13 -1.58 3.54 8.46
N THR A 14 -2.75 3.55 9.08
CA THR A 14 -3.58 2.36 9.16
C THR A 14 -4.01 1.91 7.78
N GLU A 15 -4.47 2.86 6.94
CA GLU A 15 -4.84 2.54 5.58
C GLU A 15 -3.68 2.03 4.76
N LEU A 16 -2.49 2.57 5.01
CA LEU A 16 -1.29 2.11 4.32
C LEU A 16 -1.02 0.65 4.65
N SER A 17 -1.07 0.29 5.92
CA SER A 17 -0.90 -1.10 6.34
C SER A 17 -1.93 -2.01 5.72
N ASP A 18 -3.19 -1.60 5.76
CA ASP A 18 -4.28 -2.39 5.21
C ASP A 18 -4.10 -2.58 3.71
N THR A 19 -3.68 -1.53 3.02
CA THR A 19 -3.49 -1.59 1.59
C THR A 19 -2.33 -2.49 1.22
N ARG A 20 -1.25 -2.46 2.00
CA ARG A 20 -0.12 -3.37 1.78
C ARG A 20 -0.55 -4.82 1.94
N PHE A 21 -1.37 -5.09 2.95
CA PHE A 21 -1.90 -6.43 3.15
C PHE A 21 -2.78 -6.86 1.97
N ALA A 22 -3.64 -5.96 1.52
CA ALA A 22 -4.50 -6.23 0.37
C ALA A 22 -3.68 -6.52 -0.88
N LEU A 23 -2.58 -5.78 -1.06
CA LEU A 23 -1.72 -5.98 -2.21
C LEU A 23 -1.05 -7.35 -2.15
N ALA A 24 -0.58 -7.75 -0.98
CA ALA A 24 0.02 -9.07 -0.82
C ALA A 24 -0.98 -10.18 -1.15
N GLN A 25 -2.23 -10.01 -0.72
CA GLN A 25 -3.25 -10.99 -1.02
C GLN A 25 -3.59 -11.02 -2.50
N ALA A 26 -3.59 -9.86 -3.15
CA ALA A 26 -3.84 -9.79 -4.58
C ALA A 26 -2.76 -10.54 -5.36
N TYR A 27 -1.51 -10.39 -4.95
CA TYR A 27 -0.42 -11.15 -5.58
C TYR A 27 -0.57 -12.64 -5.34
N MET A 28 -1.00 -13.04 -4.17
CA MET A 28 -1.24 -14.46 -3.89
C MET A 28 -2.32 -15.02 -4.79
N ARG A 29 -3.40 -14.27 -4.99
CA ARG A 29 -4.47 -14.70 -5.89
C ARG A 29 -3.95 -14.82 -7.32
N PHE A 30 -3.14 -13.86 -7.74
CA PHE A 30 -2.54 -13.88 -9.06
C PHE A 30 -1.69 -15.14 -9.27
N ASP A 31 -0.87 -15.46 -8.27
CA ASP A 31 0.02 -16.62 -8.36
C ASP A 31 -0.72 -17.92 -8.42
N ASN A 32 -1.94 -17.98 -7.89
CA ASN A 32 -2.72 -19.21 -7.82
C ASN A 32 -3.82 -19.29 -8.90
N THR A 33 -3.84 -18.34 -9.81
CA THR A 33 -4.88 -18.26 -10.83
C THR A 33 -4.33 -18.68 -12.19
N VAL A 34 -5.08 -19.53 -12.90
CA VAL A 34 -4.66 -20.01 -14.23
C VAL A 34 -5.64 -19.64 -15.33
N GLU A 35 -6.89 -19.36 -14.98
CA GLU A 35 -7.88 -18.95 -15.96
C GLU A 35 -7.54 -17.58 -16.54
N PRO A 36 -7.47 -17.43 -17.87
CA PRO A 36 -7.03 -16.15 -18.47
C PRO A 36 -7.85 -14.94 -18.04
N ASP A 37 -9.18 -15.09 -17.98
CA ASP A 37 -10.03 -13.98 -17.57
C ASP A 37 -9.77 -13.57 -16.13
N LEU A 38 -9.50 -14.55 -15.26
CA LEU A 38 -9.22 -14.27 -13.86
C LEU A 38 -7.81 -13.73 -13.67
N VAL A 39 -6.87 -14.13 -14.51
CA VAL A 39 -5.53 -13.55 -14.51
C VAL A 39 -5.63 -12.06 -14.82
N ASP A 40 -6.42 -11.70 -15.83
CA ASP A 40 -6.61 -10.28 -16.17
C ASP A 40 -7.25 -9.53 -15.01
N ALA A 41 -8.25 -10.13 -14.37
CA ALA A 41 -8.89 -9.49 -13.22
C ALA A 41 -7.90 -9.24 -12.08
N CYS A 42 -7.01 -10.21 -11.84
CA CYS A 42 -5.98 -10.06 -10.82
C CYS A 42 -5.03 -8.92 -11.14
N ILE A 43 -4.66 -8.77 -12.41
CA ILE A 43 -3.77 -7.69 -12.84
C ILE A 43 -4.44 -6.34 -12.60
N TYR A 44 -5.70 -6.20 -12.96
CA TYR A 44 -6.44 -4.96 -12.72
C TYR A 44 -6.54 -4.67 -11.22
N GLU A 45 -6.79 -5.71 -10.43
CA GLU A 45 -6.88 -5.57 -8.99
C GLU A 45 -5.56 -5.07 -8.40
N ILE A 46 -4.45 -5.69 -8.80
CA ILE A 46 -3.12 -5.28 -8.34
C ILE A 46 -2.87 -3.82 -8.70
N ASN A 47 -3.19 -3.44 -9.93
CA ASN A 47 -2.96 -2.07 -10.37
C ASN A 47 -3.83 -1.08 -9.58
N ALA A 48 -5.08 -1.44 -9.30
CA ALA A 48 -5.96 -0.57 -8.54
C ALA A 48 -5.45 -0.37 -7.12
N ILE A 49 -5.02 -1.45 -6.47
CA ILE A 49 -4.51 -1.38 -5.11
C ILE A 49 -3.19 -0.60 -5.08
N SER A 50 -2.33 -0.81 -6.07
CA SER A 50 -1.07 -0.08 -6.16
C SER A 50 -1.29 1.41 -6.29
N SER A 51 -2.29 1.81 -7.07
CA SER A 51 -2.63 3.23 -7.22
C SER A 51 -3.10 3.83 -5.90
N ARG A 52 -3.89 3.09 -5.15
CA ARG A 52 -4.34 3.53 -3.84
C ARG A 52 -3.17 3.67 -2.88
N TYR A 53 -2.27 2.70 -2.91
CA TYR A 53 -1.09 2.72 -2.08
C TYR A 53 -0.27 3.99 -2.33
N ASN A 54 -0.06 4.30 -3.60
CA ASN A 54 0.69 5.50 -3.98
C ASN A 54 -0.01 6.77 -3.53
N TYR A 55 -1.33 6.82 -3.64
CA TYR A 55 -2.09 7.96 -3.16
C TYR A 55 -1.91 8.15 -1.67
N ILE A 56 -1.99 7.06 -0.90
CA ILE A 56 -1.86 7.14 0.55
C ILE A 56 -0.47 7.64 0.93
N LEU A 57 0.57 7.15 0.25
CA LEU A 57 1.94 7.63 0.50
C LEU A 57 2.05 9.13 0.26
N ARG A 58 1.47 9.62 -0.84
CA ARG A 58 1.52 11.05 -1.12
C ARG A 58 0.76 11.85 -0.08
N ALA A 59 -0.37 11.33 0.38
CA ALA A 59 -1.16 12.00 1.40
C ALA A 59 -0.39 12.09 2.71
N ILE A 60 0.33 11.04 3.07
CA ILE A 60 1.15 11.04 4.28
C ILE A 60 2.26 12.08 4.16
N LYS A 61 2.92 12.12 3.02
CA LYS A 61 4.00 13.10 2.81
C LYS A 61 3.47 14.52 2.87
N ALA A 62 2.29 14.75 2.32
CA ALA A 62 1.69 16.09 2.33
C ALA A 62 1.37 16.56 3.74
N ARG A 63 1.18 15.64 4.68
CA ARG A 63 0.91 15.98 6.07
C ARG A 63 2.16 15.98 6.93
N GLY A 64 3.32 15.90 6.34
CA GLY A 64 4.57 15.97 7.07
C GLY A 64 5.06 14.64 7.61
N GLY A 65 4.45 13.53 7.20
CA GLY A 65 4.88 12.21 7.63
C GLY A 65 5.98 11.61 6.78
N VAL A 66 6.87 12.45 6.25
CA VAL A 66 7.88 12.02 5.29
C VAL A 66 8.80 10.96 5.85
N ALA A 67 9.30 11.17 7.06
CA ALA A 67 10.24 10.22 7.66
C ALA A 67 9.60 8.85 7.87
N ALA A 68 8.37 8.83 8.35
CA ALA A 68 7.67 7.56 8.58
C ALA A 68 7.32 6.88 7.27
N ALA A 69 6.89 7.64 6.27
CA ALA A 69 6.60 7.09 4.95
C ALA A 69 7.85 6.49 4.33
N LYS A 70 8.98 7.13 4.55
CA LYS A 70 10.25 6.64 4.04
C LYS A 70 10.62 5.30 4.65
N LEU A 71 10.36 5.14 5.94
CA LEU A 71 10.59 3.86 6.61
C LEU A 71 9.76 2.75 5.99
N TYR A 72 8.50 3.02 5.72
CA TYR A 72 7.65 2.04 5.06
C TYR A 72 8.19 1.66 3.69
N THR A 73 8.59 2.67 2.93
CA THR A 73 9.09 2.44 1.58
C THR A 73 10.37 1.62 1.59
N GLU A 74 11.30 1.98 2.46
CA GLU A 74 12.57 1.27 2.55
C GLU A 74 12.39 -0.14 3.06
N GLY A 75 11.47 -0.34 3.99
CA GLY A 75 11.14 -1.67 4.46
C GLY A 75 10.60 -2.54 3.36
N ALA A 76 9.77 -1.98 2.49
CA ALA A 76 9.23 -2.74 1.36
C ALA A 76 10.32 -3.10 0.37
N VAL A 77 11.25 -2.18 0.14
CA VAL A 77 12.34 -2.39 -0.82
C VAL A 77 13.28 -3.50 -0.37
N THR A 78 13.53 -3.60 0.92
CA THR A 78 14.47 -4.61 1.41
C THR A 78 13.98 -6.03 1.20
N TRP A 79 12.74 -6.22 0.89
CA TRP A 79 12.20 -7.55 0.59
C TRP A 79 12.56 -8.02 -0.80
N VAL A 80 12.87 -7.10 -1.65
CA VAL A 80 13.16 -7.39 -3.03
C VAL A 80 14.63 -7.63 -3.21
#